data_c0ed79dda4cafe846ddfe9d168d5a421
#
_entry.id   c0ed79dda4cafe846ddfe9d168d5a421
#
_cell.length_a   1.000
_cell.length_b   1.000
_cell.length_c   1.000
_cell.angle_alpha   90.00
_cell.angle_beta   90.00
_cell.angle_gamma   90.00
#
_symmetry.space_group_name_H-M   'P 1'
#
loop_
_entity.id
_entity.type
_entity.pdbx_description
1 polymer ?
#
loop_
_entity_poly.entity_id
_entity_poly.type
_entity_poly.pdbx_seq_one_letter_code
_entity_poly.pdbx_strand_id
1 'polypeptide(L)'
;EEFKQQCLNRPYGDLSHHLQAMLYKTHPYRYPVIGKEIAHIERVTQEVVRNFFFSHYAPNNAVVAVSGNISFEKTRRLSEKWFGEIPMRDIAHRQYRFEAYPETPRRVEVSGKVPQTAVVVAFRMPEYSSPDYIVCDIITDLLASGRSSRFYRNLLMNTDLFTEVDASISGSNESGFLMLNAKLRESTPENAARAEAMMIEEASRLAVEGVSQYELTRAVNRFESNYTFSNINFLAKAQAMAQCEMNNEDINGI
;
A
#
# COMPACT_ATOMS: atom_id res chain seq x y z
N GLU A 1 0.13 12.29 19.32
CA GLU A 1 -1.10 12.99 18.86
C GLU A 1 -1.55 12.48 17.49
N GLU A 2 -0.64 12.33 16.53
CA GLU A 2 -0.93 11.79 15.19
C GLU A 2 -1.62 10.42 15.24
N PHE A 3 -1.09 9.48 16.05
CA PHE A 3 -1.72 8.17 16.26
C PHE A 3 -3.18 8.28 16.73
N LYS A 4 -3.45 9.18 17.69
CA LYS A 4 -4.82 9.40 18.18
C LYS A 4 -5.73 9.91 17.07
N GLN A 5 -5.27 10.88 16.28
CA GLN A 5 -6.07 11.46 15.21
C GLN A 5 -6.33 10.49 14.08
N GLN A 6 -5.32 9.74 13.64
CA GLN A 6 -5.44 8.85 12.49
C GLN A 6 -6.10 7.51 12.84
N CYS A 7 -5.82 6.95 14.02
CA CYS A 7 -6.28 5.60 14.36
C CYS A 7 -7.49 5.59 15.29
N LEU A 8 -7.57 6.51 16.28
CA LEU A 8 -8.61 6.44 17.31
C LEU A 8 -9.78 7.41 17.06
N ASN A 9 -9.52 8.58 16.51
CA ASN A 9 -10.53 9.64 16.34
C ASN A 9 -11.15 9.69 14.94
N ARG A 10 -10.60 8.91 14.00
CA ARG A 10 -11.11 8.85 12.62
C ARG A 10 -11.97 7.60 12.44
N PRO A 11 -13.17 7.69 11.82
CA PRO A 11 -13.90 6.50 11.41
C PRO A 11 -13.03 5.56 10.57
N TYR A 12 -13.06 4.28 10.90
CA TYR A 12 -12.23 3.23 10.27
C TYR A 12 -10.70 3.43 10.40
N GLY A 13 -10.23 4.31 11.30
CA GLY A 13 -8.82 4.63 11.44
C GLY A 13 -7.94 3.46 11.90
N ASP A 14 -8.52 2.48 12.59
CA ASP A 14 -7.88 1.27 13.08
C ASP A 14 -7.97 0.07 12.10
N LEU A 15 -8.60 0.25 10.94
CA LEU A 15 -8.79 -0.80 9.93
C LEU A 15 -7.49 -1.49 9.56
N SER A 16 -6.44 -0.70 9.29
CA SER A 16 -5.13 -1.25 8.92
C SER A 16 -4.50 -2.10 10.02
N HIS A 17 -4.73 -1.78 11.29
CA HIS A 17 -4.24 -2.59 12.42
C HIS A 17 -4.90 -3.97 12.45
N HIS A 18 -6.21 -4.03 12.28
CA HIS A 18 -6.95 -5.29 12.24
C HIS A 18 -6.58 -6.11 11.01
N LEU A 19 -6.55 -5.47 9.84
CA LEU A 19 -6.26 -6.13 8.57
C LEU A 19 -4.86 -6.75 8.55
N GLN A 20 -3.84 -5.96 8.87
CA GLN A 20 -2.45 -6.43 8.86
C GLN A 20 -2.20 -7.51 9.92
N ALA A 21 -2.81 -7.40 11.10
CA ALA A 21 -2.72 -8.45 12.12
C ALA A 21 -3.35 -9.79 11.69
N MET A 22 -4.37 -9.75 10.80
CA MET A 22 -4.94 -10.96 10.21
C MET A 22 -4.08 -11.53 9.09
N LEU A 23 -3.52 -10.67 8.25
CA LEU A 23 -2.73 -11.08 7.08
C LEU A 23 -1.37 -11.65 7.46
N TYR A 24 -0.73 -11.09 8.50
CA TYR A 24 0.62 -11.46 8.92
C TYR A 24 0.64 -11.94 10.38
N LYS A 25 1.32 -13.07 10.64
CA LYS A 25 1.51 -13.62 11.99
C LYS A 25 2.85 -13.23 12.60
N THR A 26 3.91 -13.37 11.82
CA THR A 26 5.29 -13.24 12.26
C THR A 26 6.00 -12.06 11.62
N HIS A 27 5.65 -11.72 10.39
CA HIS A 27 6.28 -10.64 9.64
C HIS A 27 6.00 -9.27 10.28
N PRO A 28 6.96 -8.32 10.27
CA PRO A 28 6.77 -6.96 10.82
C PRO A 28 5.58 -6.19 10.22
N TYR A 29 5.15 -6.52 8.99
CA TYR A 29 3.98 -5.92 8.36
C TYR A 29 2.65 -6.20 9.08
N ARG A 30 2.68 -7.02 10.13
CA ARG A 30 1.52 -7.19 11.03
C ARG A 30 1.14 -5.90 11.79
N TYR A 31 1.99 -4.90 11.77
CA TYR A 31 1.75 -3.60 12.39
C TYR A 31 1.89 -2.49 11.37
N PRO A 32 0.94 -1.53 11.30
CA PRO A 32 1.08 -0.34 10.49
C PRO A 32 2.32 0.48 10.86
N VAL A 33 2.85 1.22 9.89
CA VAL A 33 4.04 2.07 10.07
C VAL A 33 3.86 3.10 11.20
N ILE A 34 2.62 3.59 11.40
CA ILE A 34 2.30 4.52 12.51
C ILE A 34 2.51 3.90 13.90
N GLY A 35 2.71 2.58 13.98
CA GLY A 35 2.94 1.84 15.21
C GLY A 35 1.70 1.08 15.70
N LYS A 36 1.92 0.21 16.68
CA LYS A 36 0.87 -0.66 17.23
C LYS A 36 -0.01 0.04 18.27
N GLU A 37 0.62 0.73 19.21
CA GLU A 37 -0.08 1.33 20.35
C GLU A 37 0.73 2.50 20.96
N ILE A 38 0.04 3.43 21.58
CA ILE A 38 0.62 4.63 22.17
C ILE A 38 1.65 4.29 23.25
N ALA A 39 1.38 3.25 24.03
CA ALA A 39 2.29 2.81 25.11
C ALA A 39 3.70 2.49 24.63
N HIS A 40 3.88 2.12 23.36
CA HIS A 40 5.22 1.92 22.78
C HIS A 40 5.97 3.23 22.67
N ILE A 41 5.29 4.32 22.27
CA ILE A 41 5.88 5.65 22.14
C ILE A 41 6.22 6.23 23.52
N GLU A 42 5.35 6.03 24.50
CA GLU A 42 5.54 6.52 25.87
C GLU A 42 6.73 5.88 26.60
N ARG A 43 7.09 4.65 26.20
CA ARG A 43 8.22 3.90 26.79
C ARG A 43 9.56 4.17 26.10
N VAL A 44 9.55 4.88 24.97
CA VAL A 44 10.79 5.14 24.23
C VAL A 44 11.69 6.07 25.02
N THR A 45 12.91 5.62 25.28
CA THR A 45 13.95 6.43 25.91
C THR A 45 14.82 7.13 24.85
N GLN A 46 15.48 8.20 25.26
CA GLN A 46 16.43 8.89 24.39
C GLN A 46 17.54 7.96 23.88
N GLU A 47 17.97 7.02 24.71
CA GLU A 47 18.99 6.02 24.34
C GLU A 47 18.50 5.11 23.21
N VAL A 48 17.26 4.61 23.29
CA VAL A 48 16.65 3.78 22.22
C VAL A 48 16.58 4.55 20.91
N VAL A 49 16.10 5.81 20.93
CA VAL A 49 16.05 6.66 19.74
C VAL A 49 17.45 6.88 19.15
N ARG A 50 18.43 7.17 19.99
CA ARG A 50 19.79 7.42 19.59
C ARG A 50 20.44 6.18 18.96
N ASN A 51 20.27 5.02 19.57
CA ASN A 51 20.77 3.73 19.06
C ASN A 51 20.12 3.39 17.72
N PHE A 52 18.82 3.58 17.59
CA PHE A 52 18.11 3.39 16.33
C PHE A 52 18.63 4.33 15.24
N PHE A 53 18.75 5.62 15.55
CA PHE A 53 19.29 6.60 14.60
C PHE A 53 20.68 6.20 14.09
N PHE A 54 21.59 5.86 15.00
CA PHE A 54 22.95 5.51 14.63
C PHE A 54 23.10 4.17 13.93
N SER A 55 22.16 3.25 14.09
CA SER A 55 22.18 1.95 13.41
C SER A 55 21.51 1.97 12.02
N HIS A 56 20.77 3.02 11.66
CA HIS A 56 20.02 3.06 10.41
C HIS A 56 20.33 4.28 9.54
N TYR A 57 20.63 5.44 10.16
CA TYR A 57 20.83 6.70 9.45
C TYR A 57 22.32 6.96 9.23
N ALA A 58 22.86 6.45 8.13
CA ALA A 58 24.24 6.67 7.71
C ALA A 58 24.29 6.86 6.18
N PRO A 59 25.32 7.53 5.64
CA PRO A 59 25.45 7.78 4.20
C PRO A 59 25.43 6.52 3.35
N ASN A 60 25.98 5.43 3.84
CA ASN A 60 25.98 4.13 3.18
C ASN A 60 24.65 3.36 3.29
N ASN A 61 23.62 3.95 3.89
CA ASN A 61 22.25 3.42 3.96
C ASN A 61 21.21 4.48 3.54
N ALA A 62 21.62 5.41 2.69
CA ALA A 62 20.76 6.48 2.22
C ALA A 62 20.99 6.77 0.75
N VAL A 63 19.92 7.02 0.03
CA VAL A 63 19.95 7.50 -1.36
C VAL A 63 19.46 8.93 -1.40
N VAL A 64 20.18 9.80 -2.08
CA VAL A 64 19.78 11.19 -2.31
C VAL A 64 19.55 11.40 -3.79
N ALA A 65 18.31 11.66 -4.17
CA ALA A 65 17.95 12.03 -5.53
C ALA A 65 17.55 13.51 -5.59
N VAL A 66 18.05 14.21 -6.60
CA VAL A 66 17.77 15.63 -6.80
C VAL A 66 17.29 15.85 -8.23
N SER A 67 16.12 16.43 -8.38
CA SER A 67 15.53 16.77 -9.67
C SER A 67 15.06 18.23 -9.67
N GLY A 68 15.33 18.97 -10.74
CA GLY A 68 14.96 20.37 -10.88
C GLY A 68 15.99 21.21 -11.65
N ASN A 69 15.85 22.52 -11.57
CA ASN A 69 16.79 23.45 -12.22
C ASN A 69 18.09 23.63 -11.40
N ILE A 70 18.91 22.58 -11.39
CA ILE A 70 20.19 22.55 -10.68
C ILE A 70 21.21 21.78 -11.51
N SER A 71 22.48 22.25 -11.54
CA SER A 71 23.55 21.52 -12.22
C SER A 71 24.11 20.38 -11.36
N PHE A 72 24.64 19.36 -12.03
CA PHE A 72 25.28 18.22 -11.36
C PHE A 72 26.42 18.68 -10.44
N GLU A 73 27.29 19.58 -10.89
CA GLU A 73 28.43 20.08 -10.12
C GLU A 73 27.97 20.80 -8.85
N LYS A 74 26.90 21.57 -8.94
CA LYS A 74 26.33 22.24 -7.76
C LYS A 74 25.74 21.24 -6.78
N THR A 75 25.00 20.25 -7.29
CA THR A 75 24.44 19.16 -6.46
C THR A 75 25.56 18.39 -5.77
N ARG A 76 26.56 17.94 -6.51
CA ARG A 76 27.73 17.24 -5.97
C ARG A 76 28.41 18.04 -4.86
N ARG A 77 28.77 19.31 -5.12
CA ARG A 77 29.41 20.17 -4.13
C ARG A 77 28.58 20.37 -2.86
N LEU A 78 27.26 20.49 -3.01
CA LEU A 78 26.36 20.63 -1.85
C LEU A 78 26.26 19.31 -1.07
N SER A 79 26.19 18.19 -1.76
CA SER A 79 26.18 16.86 -1.12
C SER A 79 27.48 16.59 -0.36
N GLU A 80 28.62 16.86 -0.97
CA GLU A 80 29.93 16.76 -0.32
C GLU A 80 30.01 17.66 0.92
N LYS A 81 29.53 18.90 0.81
CA LYS A 81 29.55 19.86 1.93
C LYS A 81 28.72 19.41 3.12
N TRP A 82 27.53 18.85 2.88
CA TRP A 82 26.57 18.58 3.95
C TRP A 82 26.60 17.13 4.46
N PHE A 83 27.04 16.20 3.62
CA PHE A 83 27.05 14.77 3.95
C PHE A 83 28.44 14.15 3.98
N GLY A 84 29.46 14.81 3.34
CA GLY A 84 30.80 14.24 3.16
C GLY A 84 31.56 13.97 4.44
N GLU A 85 31.27 14.70 5.52
CA GLU A 85 31.91 14.50 6.83
C GLU A 85 31.22 13.44 7.70
N ILE A 86 30.03 12.96 7.28
CA ILE A 86 29.29 11.96 8.05
C ILE A 86 29.94 10.59 7.82
N PRO A 87 30.44 9.91 8.85
CA PRO A 87 31.11 8.64 8.68
C PRO A 87 30.16 7.53 8.28
N MET A 88 30.63 6.61 7.46
CA MET A 88 29.98 5.32 7.21
C MET A 88 29.83 4.55 8.52
N ARG A 89 28.78 3.73 8.59
CA ARG A 89 28.47 2.90 9.77
C ARG A 89 28.22 1.47 9.36
N ASP A 90 28.37 0.56 10.31
CA ASP A 90 27.93 -0.81 10.14
C ASP A 90 26.40 -0.86 10.27
N ILE A 91 25.74 -1.22 9.17
CA ILE A 91 24.28 -1.28 9.08
C ILE A 91 23.86 -2.74 9.15
N ALA A 92 23.12 -3.06 10.20
CA ALA A 92 22.54 -4.40 10.35
C ALA A 92 21.39 -4.62 9.34
N HIS A 93 21.66 -5.40 8.31
CA HIS A 93 20.61 -5.82 7.38
C HIS A 93 19.74 -6.88 8.04
N ARG A 94 18.46 -6.56 8.22
CA ARG A 94 17.47 -7.51 8.74
C ARG A 94 17.01 -8.43 7.62
N GLN A 95 17.12 -9.72 7.86
CA GLN A 95 16.48 -10.73 6.99
C GLN A 95 15.14 -11.10 7.60
N TYR A 96 14.08 -10.91 6.84
CA TYR A 96 12.75 -11.34 7.22
C TYR A 96 12.48 -12.74 6.66
N ARG A 97 11.82 -13.57 7.45
CA ARG A 97 11.36 -14.87 6.96
C ARG A 97 10.12 -14.65 6.11
N PHE A 98 10.06 -15.34 4.98
CA PHE A 98 8.83 -15.40 4.20
C PHE A 98 7.66 -15.85 5.10
N GLU A 99 6.59 -15.10 5.07
CA GLU A 99 5.35 -15.47 5.76
C GLU A 99 4.46 -16.24 4.80
N ALA A 100 4.21 -17.51 5.09
CA ALA A 100 3.31 -18.34 4.27
C ALA A 100 1.91 -17.73 4.17
N TYR A 101 1.28 -17.92 3.03
CA TYR A 101 -0.11 -17.53 2.85
C TYR A 101 -1.01 -18.30 3.82
N PRO A 102 -2.07 -17.67 4.36
CA PRO A 102 -2.99 -18.36 5.24
C PRO A 102 -3.70 -19.49 4.47
N GLU A 103 -3.70 -20.70 5.03
CA GLU A 103 -4.38 -21.86 4.46
C GLU A 103 -5.91 -21.77 4.57
N THR A 104 -6.39 -21.00 5.54
CA THR A 104 -7.81 -20.82 5.80
C THR A 104 -8.15 -19.33 5.92
N PRO A 105 -9.35 -18.92 5.46
CA PRO A 105 -9.84 -17.57 5.65
C PRO A 105 -9.88 -17.19 7.14
N ARG A 106 -9.53 -15.95 7.43
CA ARG A 106 -9.63 -15.37 8.77
C ARG A 106 -10.64 -14.25 8.75
N ARG A 107 -11.44 -14.16 9.80
CA ARG A 107 -12.47 -13.12 9.95
C ARG A 107 -12.32 -12.42 11.29
N VAL A 108 -12.53 -11.11 11.30
CA VAL A 108 -12.69 -10.31 12.51
C VAL A 108 -13.87 -9.36 12.30
N GLU A 109 -14.65 -9.17 13.34
CA GLU A 109 -15.73 -8.17 13.39
C GLU A 109 -15.35 -7.14 14.45
N VAL A 110 -15.38 -5.88 14.06
CA VAL A 110 -15.01 -4.77 14.92
C VAL A 110 -16.17 -3.80 15.03
N SER A 111 -16.61 -3.54 16.24
CA SER A 111 -17.63 -2.53 16.51
C SER A 111 -17.01 -1.19 16.79
N GLY A 112 -17.50 -0.14 16.15
CA GLY A 112 -16.99 1.21 16.29
C GLY A 112 -18.06 2.28 16.02
N LYS A 113 -17.76 3.52 16.38
CA LYS A 113 -18.60 4.68 16.05
C LYS A 113 -18.35 5.10 14.60
N VAL A 114 -18.93 4.38 13.67
CA VAL A 114 -18.79 4.62 12.23
C VAL A 114 -20.13 4.97 11.60
N PRO A 115 -20.17 5.79 10.54
CA PRO A 115 -21.43 6.18 9.91
C PRO A 115 -22.12 5.02 9.19
N GLN A 116 -21.37 4.04 8.70
CA GLN A 116 -21.86 2.90 7.92
C GLN A 116 -21.02 1.67 8.23
N THR A 117 -21.59 0.47 8.06
CA THR A 117 -20.79 -0.77 8.09
C THR A 117 -19.87 -0.81 6.88
N ALA A 118 -18.58 -1.05 7.11
CA ALA A 118 -17.61 -1.37 6.06
C ALA A 118 -17.35 -2.87 6.05
N VAL A 119 -17.26 -3.45 4.85
CA VAL A 119 -16.85 -4.84 4.61
C VAL A 119 -15.55 -4.81 3.84
N VAL A 120 -14.52 -5.45 4.37
CA VAL A 120 -13.20 -5.51 3.76
C VAL A 120 -12.78 -6.95 3.56
N VAL A 121 -12.39 -7.28 2.33
CA VAL A 121 -11.82 -8.57 1.96
C VAL A 121 -10.40 -8.35 1.46
N ALA A 122 -9.43 -9.11 1.97
CA ALA A 122 -8.05 -8.95 1.55
C ALA A 122 -7.42 -10.29 1.17
N PHE A 123 -6.65 -10.24 0.10
CA PHE A 123 -5.87 -11.37 -0.44
C PHE A 123 -4.39 -11.00 -0.39
N ARG A 124 -3.55 -11.94 0.04
CA ARG A 124 -2.11 -11.76 -0.07
C ARG A 124 -1.70 -11.67 -1.55
N MET A 125 -0.75 -10.81 -1.85
CA MET A 125 -0.21 -10.62 -3.19
C MET A 125 1.32 -10.65 -3.17
N PRO A 126 1.98 -10.85 -4.33
CA PRO A 126 3.44 -10.81 -4.45
C PRO A 126 4.04 -9.48 -4.02
N GLU A 127 5.35 -9.49 -3.80
CA GLU A 127 6.19 -8.32 -3.56
C GLU A 127 6.34 -7.43 -4.81
N TYR A 128 6.78 -6.19 -4.58
CA TYR A 128 6.93 -5.17 -5.63
C TYR A 128 7.84 -5.59 -6.80
N SER A 129 8.88 -6.40 -6.54
CA SER A 129 9.81 -6.90 -7.56
C SER A 129 9.22 -7.99 -8.48
N SER A 130 8.06 -8.55 -8.11
CA SER A 130 7.40 -9.57 -8.92
C SER A 130 6.63 -8.96 -10.09
N PRO A 131 6.70 -9.55 -11.30
CA PRO A 131 5.85 -9.13 -12.42
C PRO A 131 4.35 -9.16 -12.10
N ASP A 132 3.94 -10.09 -11.22
CA ASP A 132 2.55 -10.25 -10.81
C ASP A 132 2.05 -9.09 -9.94
N TYR A 133 2.95 -8.26 -9.39
CA TYR A 133 2.57 -7.04 -8.68
C TYR A 133 1.78 -6.08 -9.58
N ILE A 134 2.30 -5.83 -10.79
CA ILE A 134 1.63 -4.96 -11.79
C ILE A 134 0.31 -5.59 -12.23
N VAL A 135 0.25 -6.91 -12.34
CA VAL A 135 -1.01 -7.62 -12.65
C VAL A 135 -2.06 -7.38 -11.56
N CYS A 136 -1.67 -7.41 -10.27
CA CYS A 136 -2.57 -7.09 -9.17
C CYS A 136 -3.08 -5.64 -9.22
N ASP A 137 -2.23 -4.68 -9.59
CA ASP A 137 -2.62 -3.28 -9.77
C ASP A 137 -3.66 -3.13 -10.91
N ILE A 138 -3.39 -3.75 -12.05
CA ILE A 138 -4.33 -3.76 -13.19
C ILE A 138 -5.66 -4.44 -12.81
N ILE A 139 -5.65 -5.51 -12.01
CA ILE A 139 -6.86 -6.16 -11.51
C ILE A 139 -7.70 -5.18 -10.69
N THR A 140 -7.11 -4.40 -9.79
CA THR A 140 -7.85 -3.42 -9.01
C THR A 140 -8.41 -2.29 -9.87
N ASP A 141 -7.70 -1.87 -10.90
CA ASP A 141 -8.19 -0.91 -11.89
C ASP A 141 -9.40 -1.43 -12.67
N LEU A 142 -9.38 -2.68 -13.09
CA LEU A 142 -10.50 -3.33 -13.77
C LEU A 142 -11.72 -3.45 -12.86
N LEU A 143 -11.49 -3.79 -11.59
CA LEU A 143 -12.56 -3.98 -10.61
C LEU A 143 -13.19 -2.66 -10.18
N ALA A 144 -12.41 -1.64 -9.83
CA ALA A 144 -12.93 -0.47 -9.12
C ALA A 144 -12.67 0.88 -9.77
N SER A 145 -11.80 0.97 -10.79
CA SER A 145 -11.37 2.27 -11.25
C SER A 145 -12.32 2.91 -12.25
N GLY A 146 -13.07 3.94 -11.79
CA GLY A 146 -13.98 4.77 -12.59
C GLY A 146 -15.32 4.09 -12.89
N ARG A 147 -16.21 4.85 -13.57
CA ARG A 147 -17.61 4.45 -13.81
C ARG A 147 -17.79 3.24 -14.75
N SER A 148 -16.77 2.88 -15.50
CA SER A 148 -16.77 1.70 -16.38
C SER A 148 -16.17 0.45 -15.74
N SER A 149 -15.74 0.52 -14.49
CA SER A 149 -15.25 -0.63 -13.73
C SER A 149 -16.36 -1.63 -13.39
N ARG A 150 -15.96 -2.87 -13.13
CA ARG A 150 -16.91 -3.94 -12.84
C ARG A 150 -17.70 -3.70 -11.56
N PHE A 151 -17.05 -3.27 -10.48
CA PHE A 151 -17.73 -2.94 -9.22
C PHE A 151 -18.71 -1.79 -9.37
N TYR A 152 -18.34 -0.74 -10.10
CA TYR A 152 -19.25 0.36 -10.33
C TYR A 152 -20.51 -0.12 -11.09
N ARG A 153 -20.35 -0.82 -12.20
CA ARG A 153 -21.48 -1.25 -13.05
C ARG A 153 -22.31 -2.34 -12.39
N ASN A 154 -21.66 -3.38 -11.86
CA ASN A 154 -22.33 -4.62 -11.46
C ASN A 154 -22.77 -4.60 -10.00
N LEU A 155 -22.08 -3.86 -9.13
CA LEU A 155 -22.40 -3.78 -7.70
C LEU A 155 -23.07 -2.46 -7.35
N LEU A 156 -22.41 -1.32 -7.60
CA LEU A 156 -22.91 -0.02 -7.14
C LEU A 156 -24.16 0.45 -7.89
N MET A 157 -24.23 0.24 -9.21
CA MET A 157 -25.35 0.69 -10.04
C MET A 157 -26.50 -0.31 -10.10
N ASN A 158 -26.23 -1.60 -9.93
CA ASN A 158 -27.23 -2.65 -10.10
C ASN A 158 -27.84 -3.13 -8.78
N THR A 159 -27.40 -2.58 -7.64
CA THR A 159 -27.97 -2.94 -6.33
C THR A 159 -28.10 -1.73 -5.42
N ASP A 160 -29.02 -1.80 -4.47
CA ASP A 160 -29.15 -0.80 -3.40
C ASP A 160 -28.32 -1.13 -2.15
N LEU A 161 -27.45 -2.15 -2.24
CA LEU A 161 -26.67 -2.64 -1.11
C LEU A 161 -25.53 -1.69 -0.73
N PHE A 162 -24.87 -1.12 -1.72
CA PHE A 162 -23.62 -0.37 -1.56
C PHE A 162 -23.81 1.15 -1.65
N THR A 163 -23.05 1.90 -0.85
CA THR A 163 -22.84 3.33 -1.04
C THR A 163 -21.48 3.62 -1.67
N GLU A 164 -20.53 2.70 -1.46
CA GLU A 164 -19.18 2.78 -1.99
C GLU A 164 -18.64 1.36 -2.17
N VAL A 165 -17.94 1.10 -3.26
CA VAL A 165 -17.17 -0.13 -3.48
C VAL A 165 -15.86 0.25 -4.14
N ASP A 166 -14.76 -0.28 -3.62
CA ASP A 166 -13.41 0.03 -4.10
C ASP A 166 -12.51 -1.20 -4.06
N ALA A 167 -11.42 -1.17 -4.83
CA ALA A 167 -10.35 -2.15 -4.79
C ALA A 167 -9.01 -1.44 -4.90
N SER A 168 -8.05 -1.88 -4.09
CA SER A 168 -6.71 -1.30 -4.07
C SER A 168 -5.65 -2.34 -3.70
N ILE A 169 -4.39 -2.03 -4.01
CA ILE A 169 -3.25 -2.81 -3.53
C ILE A 169 -2.51 -2.04 -2.43
N SER A 170 -1.91 -2.80 -1.53
CA SER A 170 -0.92 -2.30 -0.58
C SER A 170 0.28 -3.21 -0.67
N GLY A 171 1.29 -2.75 -1.38
CA GLY A 171 2.50 -3.52 -1.66
C GLY A 171 3.75 -2.82 -1.15
N SER A 172 4.81 -3.59 -1.04
CA SER A 172 6.13 -3.15 -0.61
C SER A 172 7.18 -4.15 -1.09
N ASN A 173 8.40 -4.05 -0.61
CA ASN A 173 9.50 -4.96 -0.96
C ASN A 173 9.24 -6.42 -0.58
N GLU A 174 8.33 -6.66 0.35
CA GLU A 174 7.85 -8.00 0.71
C GLU A 174 6.39 -8.17 0.28
N SER A 175 5.89 -9.42 0.32
CA SER A 175 4.52 -9.76 -0.08
C SER A 175 3.48 -8.86 0.59
N GLY A 176 2.71 -8.17 -0.24
CA GLY A 176 1.65 -7.25 0.15
C GLY A 176 0.26 -7.90 0.18
N PHE A 177 -0.77 -7.07 -0.06
CA PHE A 177 -2.15 -7.55 -0.17
C PHE A 177 -2.97 -6.70 -1.15
N LEU A 178 -3.90 -7.36 -1.82
CA LEU A 178 -4.98 -6.74 -2.57
C LEU A 178 -6.20 -6.66 -1.66
N MET A 179 -6.87 -5.54 -1.62
CA MET A 179 -8.01 -5.26 -0.76
C MET A 179 -9.22 -4.87 -1.59
N LEU A 180 -10.36 -5.51 -1.30
CA LEU A 180 -11.69 -5.10 -1.74
C LEU A 180 -12.39 -4.45 -0.55
N ASN A 181 -12.98 -3.29 -0.74
CA ASN A 181 -13.62 -2.53 0.32
C ASN A 181 -15.01 -2.07 -0.13
N ALA A 182 -15.99 -2.19 0.75
CA ALA A 182 -17.33 -1.70 0.52
C ALA A 182 -17.90 -1.00 1.75
N LYS A 183 -18.75 0.02 1.53
CA LYS A 183 -19.61 0.60 2.55
C LYS A 183 -21.07 0.30 2.22
N LEU A 184 -21.81 -0.08 3.23
CA LEU A 184 -23.19 -0.53 3.08
C LEU A 184 -24.18 0.61 3.29
N ARG A 185 -25.27 0.59 2.54
CA ARG A 185 -26.40 1.50 2.74
C ARG A 185 -27.13 1.20 4.04
N GLU A 186 -27.37 -0.09 4.29
CA GLU A 186 -28.00 -0.57 5.53
C GLU A 186 -27.05 -1.52 6.25
N SER A 187 -26.79 -1.22 7.53
CA SER A 187 -25.83 -1.95 8.36
C SER A 187 -26.47 -3.15 9.04
N THR A 188 -26.68 -4.24 8.29
CA THR A 188 -27.16 -5.52 8.83
C THR A 188 -26.15 -6.64 8.60
N PRO A 189 -26.11 -7.68 9.46
CA PRO A 189 -25.23 -8.83 9.26
C PRO A 189 -25.47 -9.55 7.93
N GLU A 190 -26.73 -9.64 7.50
CA GLU A 190 -27.11 -10.24 6.22
C GLU A 190 -26.55 -9.44 5.04
N ASN A 191 -26.67 -8.12 5.08
CA ASN A 191 -26.12 -7.25 4.06
C ASN A 191 -24.59 -7.31 4.03
N ALA A 192 -23.93 -7.44 5.19
CA ALA A 192 -22.49 -7.62 5.25
C ALA A 192 -22.04 -8.93 4.60
N ALA A 193 -22.70 -10.04 4.90
CA ALA A 193 -22.40 -11.33 4.28
C ALA A 193 -22.69 -11.32 2.77
N ARG A 194 -23.77 -10.68 2.35
CA ARG A 194 -24.12 -10.53 0.93
C ARG A 194 -23.09 -9.68 0.19
N ALA A 195 -22.65 -8.58 0.78
CA ALA A 195 -21.65 -7.70 0.17
C ALA A 195 -20.31 -8.41 -0.01
N GLU A 196 -19.86 -9.15 1.01
CA GLU A 196 -18.66 -9.98 0.93
C GLU A 196 -18.74 -10.98 -0.22
N ALA A 197 -19.85 -11.74 -0.29
CA ALA A 197 -20.06 -12.73 -1.35
C ALA A 197 -20.06 -12.09 -2.74
N MET A 198 -20.74 -10.96 -2.93
CA MET A 198 -20.81 -10.27 -4.23
C MET A 198 -19.47 -9.70 -4.68
N MET A 199 -18.68 -9.14 -3.76
CA MET A 199 -17.34 -8.65 -4.10
C MET A 199 -16.40 -9.80 -4.51
N ILE A 200 -16.44 -10.91 -3.78
CA ILE A 200 -15.63 -12.10 -4.08
C ILE A 200 -16.08 -12.73 -5.41
N GLU A 201 -17.39 -12.83 -5.64
CA GLU A 201 -17.94 -13.37 -6.89
C GLU A 201 -17.50 -12.54 -8.09
N GLU A 202 -17.62 -11.21 -8.03
CA GLU A 202 -17.24 -10.35 -9.14
C GLU A 202 -15.72 -10.39 -9.41
N ALA A 203 -14.89 -10.47 -8.36
CA ALA A 203 -13.46 -10.68 -8.51
C ALA A 203 -13.14 -12.06 -9.11
N SER A 204 -13.87 -13.11 -8.71
CA SER A 204 -13.72 -14.47 -9.25
C SER A 204 -14.15 -14.57 -10.70
N ARG A 205 -15.19 -13.84 -11.11
CA ARG A 205 -15.63 -13.76 -12.51
C ARG A 205 -14.54 -13.22 -13.41
N LEU A 206 -13.74 -12.26 -12.94
CA LEU A 206 -12.59 -11.76 -13.69
C LEU A 206 -11.57 -12.87 -14.00
N ALA A 207 -11.36 -13.79 -13.06
CA ALA A 207 -10.46 -14.93 -13.26
C ALA A 207 -11.04 -16.01 -14.18
N VAL A 208 -12.36 -16.26 -14.12
CA VAL A 208 -13.02 -17.34 -14.88
C VAL A 208 -13.40 -16.91 -16.29
N GLU A 209 -14.00 -15.72 -16.42
CA GLU A 209 -14.51 -15.20 -17.71
C GLU A 209 -13.41 -14.45 -18.48
N GLY A 210 -12.32 -14.06 -17.77
CA GLY A 210 -11.29 -13.22 -18.33
C GLY A 210 -11.70 -11.76 -18.48
N VAL A 211 -10.96 -11.03 -19.28
CA VAL A 211 -11.19 -9.61 -19.59
C VAL A 211 -11.40 -9.41 -21.08
N SER A 212 -12.34 -8.56 -21.43
CA SER A 212 -12.52 -8.16 -22.82
C SER A 212 -11.34 -7.32 -23.30
N GLN A 213 -11.09 -7.32 -24.63
CA GLN A 213 -10.06 -6.46 -25.24
C GLN A 213 -10.27 -4.99 -24.90
N TYR A 214 -11.51 -4.54 -24.80
CA TYR A 214 -11.85 -3.16 -24.42
C TYR A 214 -11.44 -2.85 -22.97
N GLU A 215 -11.74 -3.74 -22.02
CA GLU A 215 -11.35 -3.58 -20.61
C GLU A 215 -9.84 -3.53 -20.46
N LEU A 216 -9.14 -4.46 -21.12
CA LEU A 216 -7.67 -4.53 -21.08
C LEU A 216 -7.03 -3.26 -21.65
N THR A 217 -7.46 -2.84 -22.86
CA THR A 217 -6.94 -1.63 -23.50
C THR A 217 -7.15 -0.39 -22.62
N ARG A 218 -8.32 -0.28 -21.99
CA ARG A 218 -8.62 0.82 -21.08
C ARG A 218 -7.71 0.82 -19.86
N ALA A 219 -7.49 -0.34 -19.23
CA ALA A 219 -6.65 -0.47 -18.05
C ALA A 219 -5.18 -0.14 -18.39
N VAL A 220 -4.66 -0.67 -19.49
CA VAL A 220 -3.30 -0.38 -19.97
C VAL A 220 -3.12 1.11 -20.28
N ASN A 221 -4.02 1.71 -21.07
CA ASN A 221 -3.95 3.13 -21.40
C ASN A 221 -3.99 4.02 -20.14
N ARG A 222 -4.76 3.62 -19.13
CA ARG A 222 -4.81 4.33 -17.86
C ARG A 222 -3.49 4.21 -17.09
N PHE A 223 -2.95 3.00 -17.02
CA PHE A 223 -1.66 2.76 -16.39
C PHE A 223 -0.55 3.58 -17.05
N GLU A 224 -0.44 3.53 -18.38
CA GLU A 224 0.53 4.31 -19.16
C GLU A 224 0.35 5.82 -18.96
N SER A 225 -0.91 6.28 -18.95
CA SER A 225 -1.22 7.69 -18.70
C SER A 225 -0.78 8.11 -17.30
N ASN A 226 -1.13 7.36 -16.26
CA ASN A 226 -0.73 7.65 -14.90
C ASN A 226 0.79 7.65 -14.75
N TYR A 227 1.49 6.67 -15.32
CA TYR A 227 2.94 6.59 -15.34
C TYR A 227 3.57 7.82 -16.02
N THR A 228 3.09 8.19 -17.21
CA THR A 228 3.59 9.34 -17.96
C THR A 228 3.38 10.65 -17.19
N PHE A 229 2.17 10.86 -16.65
CA PHE A 229 1.86 12.09 -15.92
C PHE A 229 2.55 12.19 -14.55
N SER A 230 2.78 11.07 -13.88
CA SER A 230 3.54 11.07 -12.62
C SER A 230 4.98 11.54 -12.81
N ASN A 231 5.59 11.21 -13.94
CA ASN A 231 6.98 11.56 -14.25
C ASN A 231 7.19 13.03 -14.69
N ILE A 232 6.14 13.82 -14.91
CA ILE A 232 6.24 15.27 -15.18
C ILE A 232 6.66 16.03 -13.91
N ASN A 233 6.27 15.57 -12.75
CA ASN A 233 6.60 16.22 -11.48
C ASN A 233 8.03 15.93 -11.06
N PHE A 234 8.82 16.97 -10.82
CA PHE A 234 10.23 16.85 -10.43
C PHE A 234 10.44 16.05 -9.12
N LEU A 235 9.54 16.23 -8.15
CA LEU A 235 9.61 15.47 -6.89
C LEU A 235 9.32 13.99 -7.13
N ALA A 236 8.26 13.68 -7.89
CA ALA A 236 7.92 12.29 -8.22
C ALA A 236 9.06 11.61 -9.00
N LYS A 237 9.69 12.32 -9.94
CA LYS A 237 10.86 11.81 -10.66
C LYS A 237 12.03 11.54 -9.73
N ALA A 238 12.35 12.44 -8.81
CA ALA A 238 13.40 12.21 -7.83
C ALA A 238 13.10 11.00 -6.92
N GLN A 239 11.85 10.84 -6.49
CA GLN A 239 11.41 9.69 -5.71
C GLN A 239 11.55 8.37 -6.49
N ALA A 240 11.13 8.35 -7.76
CA ALA A 240 11.27 7.17 -8.61
C ALA A 240 12.74 6.77 -8.79
N MET A 241 13.63 7.74 -9.07
CA MET A 241 15.07 7.49 -9.17
C MET A 241 15.66 6.93 -7.87
N ALA A 242 15.28 7.50 -6.71
CA ALA A 242 15.74 6.99 -5.42
C ALA A 242 15.22 5.57 -5.15
N GLN A 243 13.99 5.28 -5.52
CA GLN A 243 13.40 3.95 -5.36
C GLN A 243 14.10 2.90 -6.23
N CYS A 244 14.40 3.22 -7.50
CA CYS A 244 15.16 2.34 -8.39
C CYS A 244 16.54 2.01 -7.80
N GLU A 245 17.27 3.02 -7.32
CA GLU A 245 18.58 2.81 -6.68
C GLU A 245 18.45 1.92 -5.43
N MET A 246 17.44 2.15 -4.59
CA MET A 246 17.20 1.34 -3.39
C MET A 246 16.85 -0.10 -3.71
N ASN A 247 16.19 -0.37 -4.83
CA ASN A 247 15.78 -1.70 -5.28
C ASN A 247 16.82 -2.39 -6.17
N ASN A 248 17.95 -1.72 -6.49
CA ASN A 248 18.92 -2.14 -7.50
C ASN A 248 18.30 -2.36 -8.90
N GLU A 249 17.35 -1.51 -9.27
CA GLU A 249 16.70 -1.50 -10.58
C GLU A 249 17.43 -0.56 -11.56
N ASP A 250 17.18 -0.73 -12.86
CA ASP A 250 17.78 0.17 -13.87
C ASP A 250 17.12 1.54 -13.87
N ILE A 251 17.86 2.55 -13.41
CA ILE A 251 17.41 3.94 -13.34
C ILE A 251 17.17 4.57 -14.73
N ASN A 252 17.70 3.97 -15.80
CA ASN A 252 17.49 4.48 -17.17
C ASN A 252 16.09 4.15 -17.71
N GLY A 253 15.33 3.33 -17.00
CA GLY A 253 13.94 2.99 -17.34
C GLY A 253 12.88 4.00 -16.87
N ILE A 254 13.29 5.12 -16.24
CA ILE A 254 12.38 6.14 -15.66
C ILE A 254 12.10 7.27 -16.67
#